data_5dc6f0dd547e5a1441a33e58e62a85ed
#
_entry.id   5dc6f0dd547e5a1441a33e58e62a85ed
#
_cell.length_a   1.000
_cell.length_b   1.000
_cell.length_c   1.000
_cell.angle_alpha   90.00
_cell.angle_beta   90.00
_cell.angle_gamma   90.00
#
_symmetry.space_group_name_H-M   'P 1'
#
loop_
_entity.id
_entity.type
_entity.pdbx_description
1 polymer ?
#
loop_
_entity_poly.entity_id
_entity_poly.type
_entity_poly.pdbx_seq_one_letter_code
_entity_poly.pdbx_strand_id
1 'polypeptide(L)' 'MKSFKECYEEVSTMSPKKMWIQRIAQVTHRSEATVRMWLSGRQVPEELIQEIIAKELGVPVEGLFPVMENEIINQ' A
#
# COMPACT_ATOMS: atom_id res chain seq x y z
N MET A 1 -3.50 -13.51 -1.91
CA MET A 1 -2.94 -12.52 -1.00
C MET A 1 -3.54 -11.16 -1.30
N LYS A 2 -3.75 -10.37 -0.27
CA LYS A 2 -4.37 -9.06 -0.45
C LYS A 2 -3.36 -8.03 -0.91
N SER A 3 -3.78 -7.22 -1.89
CA SER A 3 -2.97 -6.09 -2.31
C SER A 3 -3.20 -4.90 -1.37
N PHE A 4 -2.34 -3.92 -1.49
CA PHE A 4 -2.47 -2.69 -0.71
C PHE A 4 -3.83 -2.04 -0.94
N LYS A 5 -4.23 -1.97 -2.21
CA LYS A 5 -5.52 -1.38 -2.58
C LYS A 5 -6.69 -2.17 -1.98
N GLU A 6 -6.60 -3.49 -2.00
CA GLU A 6 -7.66 -4.31 -1.42
C GLU A 6 -7.78 -4.09 0.08
N CYS A 7 -6.65 -3.95 0.78
CA CYS A 7 -6.67 -3.67 2.20
C CYS A 7 -7.40 -2.35 2.47
N TYR A 8 -7.13 -1.36 1.64
CA TYR A 8 -7.78 -0.06 1.78
C TYR A 8 -9.29 -0.18 1.54
N GLU A 9 -9.67 -0.92 0.51
CA GLU A 9 -11.07 -1.04 0.15
C GLU A 9 -11.88 -1.83 1.17
N GLU A 10 -11.22 -2.66 1.96
CA GLU A 10 -11.89 -3.45 3.00
C GLU A 10 -12.06 -2.69 4.29
N VAL A 11 -11.56 -1.47 4.38
CA VAL A 11 -11.71 -0.69 5.61
C VAL A 11 -13.19 -0.46 5.86
N SER A 12 -13.61 -0.80 7.07
CA SER A 12 -14.99 -0.68 7.48
C SER A 12 -15.45 0.77 7.48
N THR A 13 -16.74 0.99 7.27
CA THR A 13 -17.30 2.32 7.38
C THR A 13 -17.17 2.87 8.79
N MET A 14 -16.97 1.99 9.76
CA MET A 14 -16.74 2.41 11.14
C MET A 14 -15.32 2.93 11.34
N SER A 15 -14.41 2.59 10.42
CA SER A 15 -13.04 3.08 10.44
C SER A 15 -12.83 3.89 9.17
N PRO A 16 -12.93 5.21 9.23
CA PRO A 16 -12.86 6.02 8.01
C PRO A 16 -11.58 5.76 7.24
N LYS A 17 -11.73 5.67 5.93
CA LYS A 17 -10.58 5.42 5.05
C LYS A 17 -9.50 6.50 5.20
N LYS A 18 -9.92 7.70 5.54
CA LYS A 18 -8.98 8.78 5.79
C LYS A 18 -8.02 8.44 6.93
N MET A 19 -8.56 7.84 8.00
CA MET A 19 -7.72 7.45 9.14
C MET A 19 -6.77 6.33 8.76
N TRP A 20 -7.21 5.43 7.90
CA TRP A 20 -6.35 4.36 7.41
C TRP A 20 -5.15 4.94 6.65
N ILE A 21 -5.42 5.91 5.77
CA ILE A 21 -4.35 6.57 5.02
C ILE A 21 -3.40 7.28 5.98
N GLN A 22 -3.95 7.98 6.98
CA GLN A 22 -3.13 8.68 7.95
C GLN A 22 -2.22 7.71 8.71
N ARG A 23 -2.76 6.55 9.06
CA ARG A 23 -1.98 5.54 9.78
C ARG A 23 -0.81 5.03 8.93
N ILE A 24 -1.10 4.70 7.67
CA ILE A 24 -0.05 4.23 6.78
C ILE A 24 1.02 5.31 6.58
N ALA A 25 0.59 6.55 6.39
CA ALA A 25 1.52 7.66 6.26
C ALA A 25 2.41 7.77 7.49
N GLN A 26 1.82 7.60 8.65
CA GLN A 26 2.55 7.73 9.91
C GLN A 26 3.59 6.63 10.08
N VAL A 27 3.20 5.37 9.86
CA VAL A 27 4.14 4.27 10.09
C VAL A 27 5.25 4.23 9.05
N THR A 28 5.00 4.78 7.85
CA THR A 28 6.02 4.81 6.81
C THR A 28 6.82 6.11 6.80
N HIS A 29 6.41 7.10 7.59
CA HIS A 29 7.03 8.42 7.59
C HIS A 29 6.95 9.06 6.21
N ARG A 30 5.82 8.88 5.54
CA ARG A 30 5.57 9.49 4.23
C ARG A 30 4.30 10.32 4.33
N SER A 31 4.10 11.19 3.34
CA SER A 31 2.91 12.03 3.31
C SER A 31 1.68 11.22 2.89
N GLU A 32 0.51 11.75 3.23
CA GLU A 32 -0.74 11.13 2.78
C GLU A 32 -0.84 11.14 1.26
N ALA A 33 -0.33 12.21 0.64
CA ALA A 33 -0.31 12.28 -0.82
C ALA A 33 0.48 11.12 -1.42
N THR A 34 1.61 10.77 -0.81
CA THR A 34 2.40 9.65 -1.27
C THR A 34 1.64 8.35 -1.12
N VAL A 35 0.93 8.18 0.01
CA VAL A 35 0.13 6.98 0.21
C VAL A 35 -0.94 6.86 -0.87
N ARG A 36 -1.56 7.96 -1.23
CA ARG A 36 -2.56 7.95 -2.30
C ARG A 36 -1.96 7.60 -3.65
N MET A 37 -0.71 8.02 -3.89
CA MET A 37 0.00 7.62 -5.12
C MET A 37 0.19 6.11 -5.16
N TRP A 38 0.49 5.50 -4.01
CA TRP A 38 0.62 4.05 -3.94
C TRP A 38 -0.72 3.36 -4.23
N LEU A 39 -1.82 3.94 -3.72
CA LEU A 39 -3.15 3.37 -3.94
C LEU A 39 -3.55 3.45 -5.41
N SER A 40 -3.17 4.51 -6.09
CA SER A 40 -3.52 4.70 -7.49
C SER A 40 -2.61 3.93 -8.45
N GLY A 41 -1.53 3.36 -7.93
CA GLY A 41 -0.58 2.64 -8.77
C GLY A 41 0.43 3.53 -9.48
N ARG A 42 0.41 4.83 -9.21
CA ARG A 42 1.36 5.74 -9.84
C ARG A 42 2.77 5.60 -9.30
N GLN A 43 2.88 5.12 -8.07
CA GLN A 43 4.15 4.87 -7.44
C GLN A 43 4.08 3.57 -6.68
N VAL A 44 5.22 2.92 -6.54
CA VAL A 44 5.34 1.72 -5.73
C VAL A 44 6.41 2.02 -4.67
N PRO A 45 6.10 1.79 -3.39
CA PRO A 45 7.10 2.06 -2.36
C PRO A 45 8.28 1.11 -2.48
N GLU A 46 9.42 1.56 -1.99
CA GLU A 46 10.60 0.71 -1.99
C GLU A 46 10.39 -0.48 -1.05
N GLU A 47 11.22 -1.49 -1.23
CA GLU A 47 11.02 -2.79 -0.58
C GLU A 47 10.91 -2.69 0.94
N LEU A 48 11.77 -1.88 1.54
CA LEU A 48 11.76 -1.73 3.00
C LEU A 48 10.43 -1.13 3.48
N ILE A 49 9.91 -0.17 2.75
CA ILE A 49 8.64 0.45 3.09
C ILE A 49 7.51 -0.57 2.92
N GLN A 50 7.58 -1.39 1.89
CA GLN A 50 6.56 -2.43 1.69
C GLN A 50 6.52 -3.37 2.89
N GLU A 51 7.67 -3.72 3.43
CA GLU A 51 7.72 -4.60 4.60
C GLU A 51 7.08 -3.95 5.82
N ILE A 52 7.31 -2.66 6.00
CA ILE A 52 6.69 -1.93 7.11
C ILE A 52 5.18 -1.94 6.97
N ILE A 53 4.69 -1.69 5.76
CA ILE A 53 3.25 -1.68 5.50
C ILE A 53 2.66 -3.07 5.73
N ALA A 54 3.33 -4.11 5.23
CA ALA A 54 2.85 -5.48 5.39
C ALA A 54 2.71 -5.84 6.86
N LYS A 55 3.69 -5.43 7.67
CA LYS A 55 3.65 -5.70 9.10
C LYS A 55 2.51 -4.95 9.76
N GLU A 56 2.30 -3.70 9.38
CA GLU A 56 1.22 -2.90 9.95
C GLU A 56 -0.14 -3.51 9.62
N LEU A 57 -0.31 -4.02 8.40
CA LEU A 57 -1.58 -4.58 7.95
C LEU A 57 -1.76 -6.04 8.30
N GLY A 58 -0.68 -6.70 8.74
CA GLY A 58 -0.76 -8.11 9.09
C GLY A 58 -0.96 -9.02 7.89
N VAL A 59 -0.39 -8.67 6.75
CA VAL A 59 -0.53 -9.44 5.52
C VAL A 59 0.85 -9.74 4.95
N PRO A 60 0.96 -10.78 4.09
CA PRO A 60 2.25 -11.06 3.43
C PRO A 60 2.64 -9.92 2.51
N VAL A 61 3.93 -9.62 2.47
CA VAL A 61 4.43 -8.54 1.62
C VAL A 61 4.34 -8.90 0.14
N GLU A 62 4.36 -10.19 -0.18
CA GLU A 62 4.46 -10.67 -1.56
C GLU A 62 3.32 -10.23 -2.45
N GLY A 63 2.13 -10.10 -1.93
CA GLY A 63 0.99 -9.71 -2.76
C GLY A 63 0.57 -8.27 -2.61
N LEU A 64 1.30 -7.52 -1.79
CA LEU A 64 0.86 -6.19 -1.41
C LEU A 64 0.97 -5.20 -2.57
N PHE A 65 2.10 -5.23 -3.27
CA PHE A 65 2.33 -4.37 -4.43
C PHE A 65 2.80 -5.24 -5.57
N PRO A 66 1.87 -5.88 -6.29
CA PRO A 66 2.26 -6.80 -7.35
C PRO A 66 2.99 -6.07 -8.48
N VAL A 67 4.05 -6.71 -8.97
CA VAL A 67 4.80 -6.17 -10.09
C VAL A 67 4.00 -6.42 -11.36
N MET A 68 3.89 -5.38 -12.20
CA MET A 68 3.22 -5.52 -13.48
C MET A 68 4.16 -6.22 -14.45
N GLU A 69 3.69 -7.32 -15.02
CA GLU A 69 4.54 -8.09 -15.90
C GLU A 69 4.96 -7.33 -17.14
N ASN A 70 4.08 -6.49 -17.64
CA ASN A 70 4.44 -5.70 -18.82
C ASN A 70 5.59 -4.76 -18.55
N GLU A 71 5.78 -4.36 -17.31
CA GLU A 71 6.91 -3.51 -16.96
C GLU A 71 8.21 -4.30 -17.07
N ILE A 72 8.16 -5.58 -16.75
CA ILE A 72 9.33 -6.44 -16.86
C ILE A 72 9.64 -6.74 -18.30
N ILE A 73 8.60 -7.03 -19.08
CA ILE A 73 8.75 -7.41 -20.47
C ILE A 73 9.34 -6.29 -21.31
N ASN A 74 9.00 -5.07 -20.97
CA ASN A 74 9.44 -3.91 -21.72
C ASN A 74 10.90 -3.56 -21.52
N GLN A 75 11.59 -4.32 -20.73
CA GLN A 75 13.02 -4.09 -20.47
C GLN A 75 13.94 -4.35 -21.62
#